data_e8d12109c429f69465327a0231bff994
#
_entry.id   e8d12109c429f69465327a0231bff994
#
_cell.length_a   1.000
_cell.length_b   1.000
_cell.length_c   1.000
_cell.angle_alpha   90.00
_cell.angle_beta   90.00
_cell.angle_gamma   90.00
#
_symmetry.space_group_name_H-M   'P 1'
#
loop_
_entity.id
_entity.type
_entity.pdbx_description
1 polymer ?
#
loop_
_entity_poly.entity_id
_entity_poly.type
_entity_poly.pdbx_seq_one_letter_code
_entity_poly.pdbx_strand_id
1 'polypeptide(L)'
;MANIKSAKKRILVNETKAARNKAIKSKVKTAVKKVEVAVAAKDAETAKTALRAAIVEISKAGTKGVYHKKTVSRKISRLSKAVSSIA
;
A
#
# COMPACT_ATOMS: atom_id res chain seq x y z
N MET A 1 4.38 5.67 39.71
CA MET A 1 2.92 5.58 39.54
C MET A 1 2.43 6.21 38.22
N ALA A 2 2.95 7.38 37.84
CA ALA A 2 2.64 8.00 36.54
C ALA A 2 3.01 7.11 35.35
N ASN A 3 4.04 6.28 35.50
CA ASN A 3 4.55 5.41 34.44
C ASN A 3 3.56 4.33 33.98
N ILE A 4 2.68 3.85 34.88
CA ILE A 4 1.70 2.80 34.56
C ILE A 4 0.64 3.36 33.60
N LYS A 5 0.12 4.55 33.86
CA LYS A 5 -0.86 5.22 32.99
C LYS A 5 -0.26 5.51 31.60
N SER A 6 0.98 5.99 31.57
CA SER A 6 1.70 6.25 30.33
C SER A 6 1.92 4.96 29.51
N ALA A 7 2.28 3.86 30.18
CA ALA A 7 2.47 2.57 29.52
C ALA A 7 1.17 2.05 28.90
N LYS A 8 0.04 2.11 29.62
CA LYS A 8 -1.27 1.73 29.10
C LYS A 8 -1.68 2.55 27.89
N LYS A 9 -1.44 3.87 27.94
CA LYS A 9 -1.74 4.77 26.84
C LYS A 9 -0.89 4.45 25.60
N ARG A 10 0.39 4.12 25.78
CA ARG A 10 1.29 3.70 24.69
C ARG A 10 0.82 2.40 24.03
N ILE A 11 0.39 1.42 24.81
CA ILE A 11 -0.14 0.15 24.30
C ILE A 11 -1.36 0.40 23.43
N LEU A 12 -2.32 1.20 23.90
CA LEU A 12 -3.51 1.56 23.12
C LEU A 12 -3.16 2.27 21.81
N VAL A 13 -2.24 3.23 21.85
CA VAL A 13 -1.78 3.96 20.66
C VAL A 13 -1.10 3.00 19.67
N ASN A 14 -0.26 2.09 20.15
CA ASN A 14 0.43 1.11 19.31
C ASN A 14 -0.55 0.14 18.66
N GLU A 15 -1.55 -0.34 19.38
CA GLU A 15 -2.60 -1.21 18.85
C GLU A 15 -3.41 -0.50 17.76
N THR A 16 -3.77 0.76 17.99
CA THR A 16 -4.50 1.57 17.02
C THR A 16 -3.67 1.78 15.75
N LYS A 17 -2.37 2.08 15.89
CA LYS A 17 -1.45 2.23 14.75
C LYS A 17 -1.30 0.91 13.98
N ALA A 18 -1.17 -0.21 14.69
CA ALA A 18 -1.03 -1.53 14.07
C ALA A 18 -2.28 -1.88 13.26
N ALA A 19 -3.48 -1.65 13.81
CA ALA A 19 -4.74 -1.87 13.11
C ALA A 19 -4.86 -0.99 11.86
N ARG A 20 -4.50 0.29 11.97
CA ARG A 20 -4.49 1.23 10.84
C ARG A 20 -3.50 0.79 9.77
N ASN A 21 -2.30 0.41 10.16
CA ASN A 21 -1.27 -0.04 9.22
C ASN A 21 -1.69 -1.31 8.49
N LYS A 22 -2.32 -2.24 9.19
CA LYS A 22 -2.87 -3.47 8.61
C LYS A 22 -3.94 -3.15 7.56
N ALA A 23 -4.85 -2.22 7.86
CA ALA A 23 -5.89 -1.78 6.93
C ALA A 23 -5.30 -1.13 5.68
N ILE A 24 -4.29 -0.27 5.84
CA ILE A 24 -3.59 0.39 4.73
C ILE A 24 -2.87 -0.64 3.86
N LYS A 25 -2.16 -1.60 4.47
CA LYS A 25 -1.48 -2.68 3.73
C LYS A 25 -2.48 -3.53 2.95
N SER A 26 -3.65 -3.82 3.52
CA SER A 26 -4.72 -4.55 2.83
C SER A 26 -5.22 -3.80 1.60
N LYS A 27 -5.42 -2.49 1.70
CA LYS A 27 -5.83 -1.65 0.56
C LYS A 27 -4.78 -1.67 -0.55
N VAL A 28 -3.50 -1.55 -0.19
CA VAL A 28 -2.40 -1.62 -1.16
C VAL A 28 -2.38 -2.99 -1.84
N LYS A 29 -2.49 -4.06 -1.07
CA LYS A 29 -2.53 -5.43 -1.60
C LYS A 29 -3.67 -5.62 -2.59
N THR A 30 -4.86 -5.13 -2.25
CA THR A 30 -6.03 -5.21 -3.13
C THR A 30 -5.80 -4.44 -4.42
N ALA A 31 -5.26 -3.23 -4.35
CA ALA A 31 -4.96 -2.40 -5.51
C ALA A 31 -3.92 -3.06 -6.42
N VAL A 32 -2.85 -3.62 -5.85
CA VAL A 32 -1.81 -4.36 -6.58
C VAL A 32 -2.41 -5.59 -7.27
N LYS A 33 -3.27 -6.32 -6.58
CA LYS A 33 -3.92 -7.51 -7.13
C LYS A 33 -4.79 -7.17 -8.33
N LYS A 34 -5.50 -6.06 -8.31
CA LYS A 34 -6.30 -5.57 -9.44
C LYS A 34 -5.43 -5.30 -10.67
N VAL A 35 -4.25 -4.71 -10.47
CA VAL A 35 -3.28 -4.49 -11.55
C VAL A 35 -2.81 -5.83 -12.11
N GLU A 36 -2.43 -6.77 -11.25
CA GLU A 36 -1.94 -8.09 -11.66
C GLU A 36 -2.99 -8.87 -12.46
N VAL A 37 -4.25 -8.83 -12.03
CA VAL A 37 -5.36 -9.49 -12.75
C VAL A 37 -5.53 -8.87 -14.15
N ALA A 38 -5.49 -7.55 -14.26
CA ALA A 38 -5.61 -6.86 -15.55
C ALA A 38 -4.43 -7.17 -16.47
N VAL A 39 -3.21 -7.26 -15.93
CA VAL A 39 -2.01 -7.64 -16.68
C VAL A 39 -2.12 -9.09 -17.18
N ALA A 40 -2.58 -10.01 -16.33
CA ALA A 40 -2.77 -11.40 -16.69
C ALA A 40 -3.83 -11.55 -17.80
N ALA A 41 -4.86 -10.73 -17.77
CA ALA A 41 -5.91 -10.69 -18.81
C ALA A 41 -5.46 -9.94 -20.08
N LYS A 42 -4.27 -9.34 -20.07
CA LYS A 42 -3.74 -8.51 -21.16
C LYS A 42 -4.64 -7.34 -21.53
N ASP A 43 -5.39 -6.82 -20.56
CA ASP A 43 -6.26 -5.66 -20.71
C ASP A 43 -5.47 -4.40 -20.34
N ALA A 44 -4.81 -3.81 -21.34
CA ALA A 44 -3.94 -2.64 -21.15
C ALA A 44 -4.69 -1.44 -20.59
N GLU A 45 -5.91 -1.21 -21.03
CA GLU A 45 -6.71 -0.06 -20.60
C GLU A 45 -7.09 -0.16 -19.11
N THR A 46 -7.63 -1.30 -18.70
CA THR A 46 -7.96 -1.58 -17.30
C THR A 46 -6.69 -1.61 -16.44
N ALA A 47 -5.60 -2.16 -16.95
CA ALA A 47 -4.32 -2.20 -16.25
C ALA A 47 -3.78 -0.79 -15.97
N LYS A 48 -3.87 0.12 -16.93
CA LYS A 48 -3.45 1.53 -16.74
C LYS A 48 -4.29 2.24 -15.69
N THR A 49 -5.61 2.05 -15.70
CA THR A 49 -6.51 2.62 -14.70
C THR A 49 -6.23 2.06 -13.31
N ALA A 50 -6.08 0.75 -13.20
CA ALA A 50 -5.75 0.07 -11.95
C ALA A 50 -4.37 0.48 -11.43
N LEU A 51 -3.39 0.68 -12.33
CA LEU A 51 -2.05 1.15 -11.97
C LEU A 51 -2.10 2.54 -11.33
N ARG A 52 -2.86 3.47 -11.90
CA ARG A 52 -3.00 4.82 -11.34
C ARG A 52 -3.58 4.77 -9.93
N ALA A 53 -4.62 3.97 -9.71
CA ALA A 53 -5.23 3.78 -8.40
C ALA A 53 -4.23 3.14 -7.41
N ALA A 54 -3.47 2.14 -7.86
CA ALA A 54 -2.46 1.48 -7.04
C ALA A 54 -1.34 2.44 -6.65
N ILE A 55 -0.86 3.27 -7.55
CA ILE A 55 0.17 4.27 -7.26
C ILE A 55 -0.31 5.24 -6.19
N VAL A 56 -1.55 5.71 -6.26
CA VAL A 56 -2.15 6.60 -5.26
C VAL A 56 -2.16 5.92 -3.88
N GLU A 57 -2.62 4.68 -3.79
CA GLU A 57 -2.69 3.94 -2.53
C GLU A 57 -1.30 3.66 -1.95
N ILE A 58 -0.33 3.25 -2.78
CA ILE A 58 1.05 3.00 -2.36
C ILE A 58 1.70 4.30 -1.87
N SER A 59 1.50 5.41 -2.59
CA SER A 59 2.05 6.72 -2.22
C SER A 59 1.46 7.22 -0.90
N LYS A 60 0.17 7.05 -0.69
CA LYS A 60 -0.50 7.37 0.59
C LYS A 60 0.08 6.55 1.73
N ALA A 61 0.30 5.26 1.53
CA ALA A 61 0.90 4.38 2.53
C ALA A 61 2.32 4.84 2.88
N GLY A 62 3.10 5.27 1.90
CA GLY A 62 4.42 5.85 2.11
C GLY A 62 4.38 7.13 2.93
N THR A 63 3.46 8.03 2.61
CA THR A 63 3.26 9.29 3.33
C THR A 63 2.87 9.06 4.79
N LYS A 64 2.06 8.03 5.05
CA LYS A 64 1.65 7.66 6.42
C LYS A 64 2.72 6.88 7.19
N GLY A 65 3.85 6.57 6.56
CA GLY A 65 4.95 5.86 7.19
C GLY A 65 4.76 4.34 7.28
N VAL A 66 3.77 3.78 6.62
CA VAL A 66 3.54 2.33 6.58
C VAL A 66 4.63 1.62 5.78
N TYR A 67 5.07 2.23 4.68
CA TYR A 67 6.18 1.76 3.87
C TYR A 67 7.28 2.79 3.81
N HIS A 68 8.54 2.31 3.81
CA HIS A 68 9.70 3.16 3.55
C HIS A 68 9.67 3.63 2.09
N LYS A 69 10.20 4.83 1.81
CA LYS A 69 10.18 5.40 0.46
C LYS A 69 10.84 4.52 -0.60
N LYS A 70 11.87 3.75 -0.24
CA LYS A 70 12.49 2.78 -1.15
C LYS A 70 11.54 1.65 -1.52
N THR A 71 10.74 1.18 -0.56
CA THR A 71 9.71 0.17 -0.79
C THR A 71 8.62 0.71 -1.70
N VAL A 72 8.19 1.95 -1.49
CA VAL A 72 7.20 2.64 -2.34
C VAL A 72 7.70 2.70 -3.79
N SER A 73 8.91 3.20 -4.01
CA SER A 73 9.52 3.30 -5.33
C SER A 73 9.62 1.94 -6.03
N ARG A 74 10.02 0.91 -5.29
CA ARG A 74 10.16 -0.46 -5.81
C ARG A 74 8.81 -1.03 -6.26
N LYS A 75 7.77 -0.88 -5.43
CA LYS A 75 6.42 -1.36 -5.74
C LYS A 75 5.86 -0.66 -6.98
N ILE A 76 5.98 0.66 -7.06
CA ILE A 76 5.52 1.45 -8.21
C ILE A 76 6.28 1.04 -9.47
N SER A 77 7.59 0.92 -9.39
CA SER A 77 8.44 0.53 -10.53
C SER A 77 8.05 -0.84 -11.08
N ARG A 78 7.88 -1.84 -10.20
CA ARG A 78 7.49 -3.20 -10.61
C ARG A 78 6.14 -3.24 -11.29
N LEU A 79 5.15 -2.55 -10.73
CA LEU A 79 3.81 -2.47 -11.31
C LEU A 79 3.83 -1.76 -12.66
N SER A 80 4.57 -0.66 -12.77
CA SER A 80 4.70 0.10 -14.01
C SER A 80 5.33 -0.74 -15.12
N LYS A 81 6.36 -1.51 -14.80
CA LYS A 81 6.99 -2.44 -15.75
C LYS A 81 6.02 -3.53 -16.21
N ALA A 82 5.25 -4.09 -15.27
CA ALA A 82 4.26 -5.14 -15.60
C ALA A 82 3.20 -4.61 -16.57
N VAL A 83 2.70 -3.40 -16.33
CA VAL A 83 1.72 -2.76 -17.22
C VAL A 83 2.33 -2.42 -18.57
N SER A 84 3.56 -1.91 -18.59
CA SER A 84 4.28 -1.60 -19.84
C SER A 84 4.49 -2.83 -20.71
N SER A 85 4.62 -4.01 -20.12
CA SER A 85 4.84 -5.25 -20.86
C SER A 85 3.64 -5.66 -21.73
N ILE A 86 2.45 -5.17 -21.41
CA ILE A 86 1.21 -5.48 -22.16
C ILE A 86 0.66 -4.27 -22.93
N ALA A 87 1.24 -3.10 -22.71
CA ALA A 87 0.78 -1.85 -23.34
C ALA A 87 1.21 -1.72 -24.80
#